data_4816fe776f14eec1c5c15bbe89f983e3
#
_entry.id   4816fe776f14eec1c5c15bbe89f983e3
#
_cell.length_a   1.000
_cell.length_b   1.000
_cell.length_c   1.000
_cell.angle_alpha   90.00
_cell.angle_beta   90.00
_cell.angle_gamma   90.00
#
_symmetry.space_group_name_H-M   'P 1'
#
loop_
_entity.id
_entity.type
_entity.pdbx_description
1 polymer ?
#
loop_
_entity_poly.entity_id
_entity_poly.type
_entity_poly.pdbx_seq_one_letter_code
_entity_poly.pdbx_strand_id
1 'polypeptide(L)'
;VEDLKWFYDKTMWREYLNMLISNRFNRFTFTLGMQYNYPYGNEFIKDVYFYLAYPFLVKPKGYKIFAKGINKKNREKNLNMLKFISDEAKNRGLDFQLALWTQRYDFDDVPNANFQIKNIPKNYAEYCKDSLEIILDKCPSISGLTLRVHVECGIPERDYKFWETYFKPIKKIKREINLDLHAKGIDNRLINIALKATSNVTV
;
A
#
# COMPACT_ATOMS: atom_id res chain seq x y z
N VAL A 1 -10.78 12.56 3.00
CA VAL A 1 -11.82 11.67 2.49
C VAL A 1 -13.03 11.86 3.35
N GLU A 2 -13.97 12.59 2.84
CA GLU A 2 -15.13 13.03 3.60
C GLU A 2 -16.01 11.88 4.05
N ASP A 3 -15.95 10.74 3.38
CA ASP A 3 -16.73 9.59 3.76
C ASP A 3 -16.07 8.26 3.44
N LEU A 4 -15.39 7.67 4.42
CA LEU A 4 -14.87 6.31 4.34
C LEU A 4 -15.91 5.24 4.68
N LYS A 5 -17.20 5.58 4.80
CA LYS A 5 -18.24 4.59 5.14
C LYS A 5 -18.28 3.48 4.11
N TRP A 6 -18.15 3.82 2.82
CA TRP A 6 -18.08 2.85 1.73
C TRP A 6 -16.97 1.83 1.89
N PHE A 7 -15.79 2.24 2.43
CA PHE A 7 -14.68 1.32 2.64
C PHE A 7 -15.04 0.17 3.60
N TYR A 8 -15.90 0.44 4.58
CA TYR A 8 -16.35 -0.55 5.56
C TYR A 8 -17.65 -1.25 5.19
N ASP A 9 -18.25 -0.91 4.07
CA ASP A 9 -19.50 -1.53 3.59
C ASP A 9 -19.19 -2.85 2.86
N LYS A 10 -19.36 -3.95 3.58
CA LYS A 10 -19.15 -5.29 3.05
C LYS A 10 -20.10 -5.67 1.92
N THR A 11 -21.32 -5.14 1.95
CA THR A 11 -22.31 -5.39 0.90
C THR A 11 -21.90 -4.72 -0.40
N MET A 12 -21.54 -3.44 -0.32
CA MET A 12 -21.00 -2.69 -1.46
C MET A 12 -19.81 -3.43 -2.09
N TRP A 13 -18.86 -3.93 -1.28
CA TRP A 13 -17.70 -4.65 -1.82
C TRP A 13 -18.07 -5.94 -2.53
N ARG A 14 -19.03 -6.71 -2.00
CA ARG A 14 -19.50 -7.93 -2.67
C ARG A 14 -20.17 -7.63 -4.00
N GLU A 15 -21.01 -6.62 -4.04
CA GLU A 15 -21.70 -6.18 -5.27
C GLU A 15 -20.69 -5.68 -6.31
N TYR A 16 -19.74 -4.83 -5.88
CA TYR A 16 -18.70 -4.31 -6.74
C TYR A 16 -17.82 -5.42 -7.35
N LEU A 17 -17.38 -6.37 -6.53
CA LEU A 17 -16.57 -7.51 -7.01
C LEU A 17 -17.39 -8.45 -7.91
N ASN A 18 -18.68 -8.64 -7.64
CA ASN A 18 -19.59 -9.38 -8.54
C ASN A 18 -19.71 -8.67 -9.90
N MET A 19 -19.83 -7.35 -9.90
CA MET A 19 -19.87 -6.56 -11.13
C MET A 19 -18.58 -6.73 -11.94
N LEU A 20 -17.41 -6.73 -11.29
CA LEU A 20 -16.13 -6.94 -11.98
C LEU A 20 -16.09 -8.29 -12.69
N ILE A 21 -16.41 -9.40 -12.01
CA ILE A 21 -16.38 -10.72 -12.65
C ILE A 21 -17.45 -10.89 -13.73
N SER A 22 -18.62 -10.29 -13.56
CA SER A 22 -19.68 -10.30 -14.58
C SER A 22 -19.23 -9.58 -15.87
N ASN A 23 -18.31 -8.62 -15.75
CA ASN A 23 -17.67 -7.94 -16.87
C ASN A 23 -16.32 -8.57 -17.29
N ARG A 24 -16.06 -9.82 -16.84
CA ARG A 24 -14.89 -10.62 -17.23
C ARG A 24 -13.53 -10.04 -16.81
N PHE A 25 -13.49 -9.21 -15.78
CA PHE A 25 -12.22 -8.84 -15.16
C PHE A 25 -11.65 -10.06 -14.42
N ASN A 26 -10.35 -10.26 -14.52
CA ASN A 26 -9.61 -11.31 -13.83
C ASN A 26 -8.67 -10.79 -12.74
N ARG A 27 -8.49 -9.46 -12.66
CA ARG A 27 -7.66 -8.79 -11.65
C ARG A 27 -8.36 -7.56 -11.12
N PHE A 28 -8.20 -7.31 -9.83
CA PHE A 28 -8.63 -6.09 -9.16
C PHE A 28 -7.46 -5.45 -8.43
N THR A 29 -7.08 -4.24 -8.85
CA THR A 29 -6.05 -3.45 -8.18
C THR A 29 -6.68 -2.49 -7.19
N PHE A 30 -6.42 -2.74 -5.91
CA PHE A 30 -6.88 -1.89 -4.82
C PHE A 30 -5.75 -0.95 -4.38
N THR A 31 -5.95 0.35 -4.58
CA THR A 31 -4.90 1.34 -4.36
C THR A 31 -5.05 2.05 -3.03
N LEU A 32 -3.98 2.08 -2.26
CA LEU A 32 -3.82 2.89 -1.06
C LEU A 32 -2.72 3.94 -1.29
N GLY A 33 -2.93 5.14 -0.77
CA GLY A 33 -1.95 6.21 -0.85
C GLY A 33 -1.92 6.96 -2.19
N MET A 34 -3.00 6.94 -2.95
CA MET A 34 -3.12 7.73 -4.19
C MET A 34 -3.43 9.19 -3.93
N GLN A 35 -2.77 9.82 -3.04
CA GLN A 35 -2.97 11.23 -2.90
C GLN A 35 -1.95 12.03 -3.69
N TYR A 36 -2.44 13.04 -4.39
CA TYR A 36 -1.63 14.03 -5.05
C TYR A 36 -1.56 15.29 -4.19
N ASN A 37 -0.35 15.69 -3.82
CA ASN A 37 -0.08 16.98 -3.18
C ASN A 37 -0.07 18.10 -4.21
N TYR A 38 -0.97 18.07 -5.17
CA TYR A 38 -1.07 19.19 -6.08
C TYR A 38 -2.07 20.19 -5.55
N PRO A 39 -1.69 21.47 -5.49
CA PRO A 39 -2.68 22.51 -5.30
C PRO A 39 -3.67 22.43 -6.46
N TYR A 40 -4.93 22.16 -6.15
CA TYR A 40 -5.99 22.35 -7.10
C TYR A 40 -6.47 23.81 -6.95
N GLY A 41 -5.99 24.68 -7.82
CA GLY A 41 -6.14 26.13 -7.63
C GLY A 41 -5.36 26.59 -6.38
N ASN A 42 -6.05 27.21 -5.44
CA ASN A 42 -5.47 27.66 -4.16
C ASN A 42 -5.77 26.71 -2.99
N GLU A 43 -6.35 25.54 -3.24
CA GLU A 43 -6.71 24.58 -2.21
C GLU A 43 -5.87 23.30 -2.33
N PHE A 44 -5.21 22.93 -1.23
CA PHE A 44 -4.60 21.60 -1.10
C PHE A 44 -5.67 20.60 -0.72
N ILE A 45 -5.60 19.40 -1.28
CA ILE A 45 -6.41 18.28 -0.81
C ILE A 45 -6.03 18.02 0.65
N LYS A 46 -6.98 18.25 1.55
CA LYS A 46 -6.75 18.22 3.00
C LYS A 46 -6.79 16.81 3.60
N ASP A 47 -7.26 15.83 2.85
CA ASP A 47 -7.59 14.52 3.36
C ASP A 47 -6.61 13.47 2.86
N VAL A 48 -5.74 13.02 3.75
CA VAL A 48 -4.61 12.12 3.47
C VAL A 48 -4.78 10.72 4.07
N TYR A 49 -6.03 10.27 4.24
CA TYR A 49 -6.30 8.96 4.82
C TYR A 49 -5.69 7.85 3.95
N PHE A 50 -4.96 6.94 4.58
CA PHE A 50 -4.17 5.91 3.92
C PHE A 50 -3.05 6.41 2.99
N TYR A 51 -2.65 7.67 3.03
CA TYR A 51 -1.59 8.17 2.18
C TYR A 51 -0.29 7.36 2.33
N LEU A 52 0.26 7.29 3.52
CA LEU A 52 1.21 6.23 3.89
C LEU A 52 0.40 5.12 4.57
N ALA A 53 0.15 4.03 3.86
CA ALA A 53 -0.81 3.03 4.32
C ALA A 53 -0.45 2.37 5.67
N TYR A 54 0.83 2.15 5.94
CA TYR A 54 1.30 1.33 7.06
C TYR A 54 0.77 1.78 8.44
N PRO A 55 0.89 3.06 8.87
CA PRO A 55 0.43 3.45 10.21
C PRO A 55 -1.09 3.33 10.41
N PHE A 56 -1.84 3.25 9.31
CA PHE A 56 -3.30 3.07 9.33
C PHE A 56 -3.72 1.61 9.40
N LEU A 57 -2.84 0.68 9.04
CA LEU A 57 -3.12 -0.76 8.94
C LEU A 57 -2.41 -1.57 10.01
N VAL A 58 -1.14 -1.24 10.29
CA VAL A 58 -0.25 -2.06 11.12
C VAL A 58 0.60 -1.22 12.07
N LYS A 59 1.17 -1.88 13.09
CA LYS A 59 2.15 -1.29 13.98
C LYS A 59 3.23 -2.33 14.27
N PRO A 60 4.30 -2.39 13.47
CA PRO A 60 5.41 -3.28 13.72
C PRO A 60 6.05 -3.02 15.10
N LYS A 61 6.55 -4.06 15.73
CA LYS A 61 7.20 -3.98 17.05
C LYS A 61 8.49 -3.14 16.96
N GLY A 62 8.74 -2.31 17.97
CA GLY A 62 9.95 -1.50 18.04
C GLY A 62 9.87 -0.11 17.39
N TYR A 63 8.79 0.20 16.67
CA TYR A 63 8.62 1.50 16.04
C TYR A 63 7.62 2.38 16.78
N LYS A 64 7.95 3.68 16.87
CA LYS A 64 7.12 4.70 17.52
C LYS A 64 6.25 5.49 16.54
N ILE A 65 6.38 5.24 15.25
CA ILE A 65 5.59 5.90 14.21
C ILE A 65 4.08 5.64 14.40
N PHE A 66 3.30 6.66 14.18
CA PHE A 66 1.83 6.57 14.24
C PHE A 66 1.17 7.66 13.39
N ALA A 67 -0.06 7.41 12.96
CA ALA A 67 -0.94 8.41 12.39
C ALA A 67 -1.78 9.01 13.52
N LYS A 68 -1.79 10.35 13.64
CA LYS A 68 -2.58 11.07 14.65
C LYS A 68 -4.07 10.74 14.47
N GLY A 69 -4.76 10.43 15.55
CA GLY A 69 -6.17 10.03 15.51
C GLY A 69 -6.43 8.55 15.21
N ILE A 70 -5.40 7.77 14.85
CA ILE A 70 -5.53 6.33 14.57
C ILE A 70 -5.04 5.51 15.75
N ASN A 71 -5.95 4.87 16.46
CA ASN A 71 -5.65 3.97 17.55
C ASN A 71 -5.51 2.49 17.10
N LYS A 72 -5.27 1.58 18.06
CA LYS A 72 -5.16 0.13 17.78
C LYS A 72 -6.44 -0.42 17.13
N LYS A 73 -7.62 -0.07 17.66
CA LYS A 73 -8.92 -0.55 17.16
C LYS A 73 -9.18 -0.10 15.72
N ASN A 74 -8.80 1.14 15.38
CA ASN A 74 -8.90 1.64 14.00
C ASN A 74 -8.02 0.83 13.06
N ARG A 75 -6.74 0.58 13.42
CA ARG A 75 -5.82 -0.22 12.59
C ARG A 75 -6.33 -1.64 12.37
N GLU A 76 -6.77 -2.30 13.44
CA GLU A 76 -7.34 -3.64 13.33
C GLU A 76 -8.59 -3.67 12.43
N LYS A 77 -9.47 -2.68 12.57
CA LYS A 77 -10.65 -2.55 11.70
C LYS A 77 -10.25 -2.37 10.23
N ASN A 78 -9.26 -1.52 9.97
CA ASN A 78 -8.76 -1.26 8.61
C ASN A 78 -8.11 -2.50 8.00
N LEU A 79 -7.23 -3.17 8.73
CA LEU A 79 -6.55 -4.38 8.27
C LEU A 79 -7.53 -5.54 8.04
N ASN A 80 -8.51 -5.70 8.93
CA ASN A 80 -9.56 -6.70 8.78
C ASN A 80 -10.43 -6.43 7.55
N MET A 81 -10.63 -5.14 7.21
CA MET A 81 -11.38 -4.79 6.00
C MET A 81 -10.56 -5.06 4.74
N LEU A 82 -9.27 -4.73 4.73
CA LEU A 82 -8.37 -5.10 3.62
C LEU A 82 -8.34 -6.64 3.43
N LYS A 83 -8.23 -7.39 4.53
CA LYS A 83 -8.31 -8.85 4.48
C LYS A 83 -9.64 -9.32 3.88
N PHE A 84 -10.76 -8.79 4.35
CA PHE A 84 -12.08 -9.14 3.82
C PHE A 84 -12.19 -8.88 2.31
N ILE A 85 -11.76 -7.71 1.84
CA ILE A 85 -11.84 -7.35 0.41
C ILE A 85 -10.98 -8.29 -0.43
N SER A 86 -9.75 -8.58 0.00
CA SER A 86 -8.86 -9.49 -0.71
C SER A 86 -9.38 -10.94 -0.72
N ASP A 87 -9.98 -11.41 0.39
CA ASP A 87 -10.59 -12.74 0.46
C ASP A 87 -11.82 -12.85 -0.45
N GLU A 88 -12.70 -11.84 -0.46
CA GLU A 88 -13.87 -11.82 -1.34
C GLU A 88 -13.48 -11.75 -2.83
N ALA A 89 -12.40 -11.04 -3.18
CA ALA A 89 -11.86 -11.04 -4.53
C ALA A 89 -11.35 -12.42 -4.94
N LYS A 90 -10.50 -13.04 -4.10
CA LYS A 90 -9.96 -14.38 -4.33
C LYS A 90 -11.07 -15.43 -4.45
N ASN A 91 -12.09 -15.37 -3.60
CA ASN A 91 -13.22 -16.32 -3.61
C ASN A 91 -14.03 -16.24 -4.92
N ARG A 92 -13.90 -15.16 -5.67
CA ARG A 92 -14.51 -14.95 -6.99
C ARG A 92 -13.56 -15.23 -8.16
N GLY A 93 -12.35 -15.69 -7.89
CA GLY A 93 -11.33 -15.92 -8.91
C GLY A 93 -10.64 -14.67 -9.44
N LEU A 94 -10.75 -13.53 -8.72
CA LEU A 94 -10.01 -12.33 -9.04
C LEU A 94 -8.64 -12.35 -8.38
N ASP A 95 -7.60 -12.04 -9.15
CA ASP A 95 -6.30 -11.69 -8.60
C ASP A 95 -6.40 -10.36 -7.85
N PHE A 96 -6.10 -10.38 -6.55
CA PHE A 96 -6.11 -9.16 -5.74
C PHE A 96 -4.71 -8.52 -5.70
N GLN A 97 -4.57 -7.40 -6.39
CA GLN A 97 -3.35 -6.60 -6.45
C GLN A 97 -3.45 -5.44 -5.46
N LEU A 98 -2.58 -5.41 -4.47
CA LEU A 98 -2.50 -4.28 -3.55
C LEU A 98 -1.53 -3.22 -4.08
N ALA A 99 -2.04 -2.06 -4.43
CA ALA A 99 -1.20 -0.94 -4.83
C ALA A 99 -0.84 -0.07 -3.62
N LEU A 100 0.45 0.01 -3.32
CA LEU A 100 1.04 0.86 -2.29
C LEU A 100 1.81 1.98 -2.97
N TRP A 101 1.10 3.10 -3.20
CA TRP A 101 1.57 4.17 -4.07
C TRP A 101 2.61 5.06 -3.42
N THR A 102 2.55 5.24 -2.09
CA THR A 102 3.46 6.06 -1.33
C THR A 102 4.19 5.22 -0.29
N GLN A 103 5.51 5.34 -0.28
CA GLN A 103 6.38 4.62 0.65
C GLN A 103 6.91 5.52 1.78
N ARG A 104 7.01 6.82 1.57
CA ARG A 104 7.41 7.79 2.58
C ARG A 104 6.45 8.96 2.62
N TYR A 105 6.18 9.44 3.82
CA TYR A 105 5.31 10.57 4.07
C TYR A 105 6.15 11.79 4.45
N ASP A 106 5.99 12.86 3.70
CA ASP A 106 6.65 14.13 3.95
C ASP A 106 5.64 15.28 3.74
N PHE A 107 4.78 15.46 4.76
CA PHE A 107 3.70 16.44 4.72
C PHE A 107 3.75 17.42 5.87
N ASP A 108 4.94 17.66 6.42
CA ASP A 108 5.06 18.63 7.49
C ASP A 108 4.66 20.04 7.03
N ASP A 109 4.66 20.27 5.71
CA ASP A 109 4.32 21.53 5.07
C ASP A 109 2.87 21.66 4.61
N VAL A 110 2.03 20.61 4.75
CA VAL A 110 0.61 20.72 4.40
C VAL A 110 -0.20 21.22 5.58
N PRO A 111 -0.59 22.50 5.59
CA PRO A 111 -1.43 23.03 6.64
C PRO A 111 -2.79 22.32 6.64
N ASN A 112 -3.25 21.92 7.82
CA ASN A 112 -4.57 21.29 8.03
C ASN A 112 -4.76 19.87 7.46
N ALA A 113 -3.71 19.08 7.26
CA ALA A 113 -3.88 17.65 7.01
C ALA A 113 -4.67 17.01 8.18
N ASN A 114 -5.76 16.32 7.87
CA ASN A 114 -6.60 15.66 8.89
C ASN A 114 -5.84 14.58 9.65
N PHE A 115 -4.88 13.93 8.98
CA PHE A 115 -4.02 12.91 9.57
C PHE A 115 -2.56 13.29 9.41
N GLN A 116 -1.88 13.41 10.53
CA GLN A 116 -0.44 13.67 10.57
C GLN A 116 0.30 12.40 10.98
N ILE A 117 1.37 12.07 10.26
CA ILE A 117 2.27 10.97 10.63
C ILE A 117 3.37 11.54 11.51
N LYS A 118 3.60 10.92 12.66
CA LYS A 118 4.60 11.34 13.64
C LYS A 118 5.62 10.25 13.90
N ASN A 119 6.81 10.66 14.36
CA ASN A 119 7.90 9.77 14.76
C ASN A 119 8.37 8.85 13.63
N ILE A 120 8.58 9.40 12.44
CA ILE A 120 9.14 8.66 11.31
C ILE A 120 10.51 8.08 11.72
N PRO A 121 10.73 6.77 11.62
CA PRO A 121 11.96 6.15 12.08
C PRO A 121 13.12 6.43 11.13
N LYS A 122 14.37 6.51 11.68
CA LYS A 122 15.58 6.65 10.87
C LYS A 122 15.83 5.42 9.96
N ASN A 123 15.55 4.22 10.44
CA ASN A 123 15.64 2.95 9.71
C ASN A 123 14.36 2.69 8.91
N TYR A 124 13.99 3.60 8.07
CA TYR A 124 12.70 3.65 7.41
C TYR A 124 12.44 2.46 6.48
N ALA A 125 13.46 2.00 5.74
CA ALA A 125 13.34 0.81 4.88
C ALA A 125 12.94 -0.45 5.67
N GLU A 126 13.53 -0.64 6.86
CA GLU A 126 13.19 -1.77 7.74
C GLU A 126 11.75 -1.64 8.27
N TYR A 127 11.31 -0.42 8.60
CA TYR A 127 9.93 -0.18 9.01
C TYR A 127 8.94 -0.55 7.90
N CYS A 128 9.18 -0.13 6.66
CA CYS A 128 8.32 -0.47 5.51
C CYS A 128 8.32 -1.98 5.26
N LYS A 129 9.49 -2.62 5.31
CA LYS A 129 9.66 -4.07 5.20
C LYS A 129 8.84 -4.82 6.26
N ASP A 130 8.99 -4.46 7.53
CA ASP A 130 8.28 -5.12 8.63
C ASP A 130 6.76 -4.90 8.53
N SER A 131 6.35 -3.72 8.08
CA SER A 131 4.95 -3.40 7.84
C SER A 131 4.36 -4.23 6.71
N LEU A 132 5.07 -4.35 5.60
CA LEU A 132 4.67 -5.18 4.46
C LEU A 132 4.57 -6.66 4.85
N GLU A 133 5.54 -7.18 5.62
CA GLU A 133 5.53 -8.56 6.11
C GLU A 133 4.26 -8.85 6.91
N ILE A 134 3.86 -7.96 7.82
CA ILE A 134 2.62 -8.11 8.59
C ILE A 134 1.38 -8.08 7.69
N ILE A 135 1.32 -7.18 6.72
CA ILE A 135 0.19 -7.09 5.79
C ILE A 135 0.07 -8.38 4.98
N LEU A 136 1.15 -8.86 4.40
CA LEU A 136 1.15 -10.08 3.59
C LEU A 136 0.83 -11.34 4.40
N ASP A 137 1.26 -11.38 5.66
CA ASP A 137 0.92 -12.46 6.60
C ASP A 137 -0.57 -12.46 6.97
N LYS A 138 -1.11 -11.28 7.29
CA LYS A 138 -2.51 -11.14 7.73
C LYS A 138 -3.52 -11.18 6.59
N CYS A 139 -3.10 -10.85 5.36
CA CYS A 139 -3.94 -10.84 4.16
C CYS A 139 -3.41 -11.83 3.11
N PRO A 140 -3.52 -13.15 3.35
CA PRO A 140 -2.92 -14.17 2.47
C PRO A 140 -3.55 -14.24 1.07
N SER A 141 -4.68 -13.61 0.88
CA SER A 141 -5.37 -13.52 -0.42
C SER A 141 -4.85 -12.41 -1.34
N ILE A 142 -3.91 -11.58 -0.86
CA ILE A 142 -3.18 -10.66 -1.73
C ILE A 142 -2.28 -11.48 -2.65
N SER A 143 -2.53 -11.43 -3.95
CA SER A 143 -1.77 -12.16 -4.99
C SER A 143 -0.66 -11.32 -5.61
N GLY A 144 -0.67 -10.00 -5.42
CA GLY A 144 0.37 -9.15 -5.95
C GLY A 144 0.44 -7.76 -5.33
N LEU A 145 1.49 -7.04 -5.69
CA LEU A 145 1.75 -5.67 -5.27
C LEU A 145 2.00 -4.79 -6.49
N THR A 146 1.40 -3.61 -6.52
CA THR A 146 1.72 -2.55 -7.48
C THR A 146 2.39 -1.40 -6.74
N LEU A 147 3.58 -1.01 -7.20
CA LEU A 147 4.42 -0.04 -6.51
C LEU A 147 4.84 1.11 -7.42
N ARG A 148 4.75 2.33 -6.90
CA ARG A 148 5.44 3.47 -7.47
C ARG A 148 6.89 3.43 -6.96
N VAL A 149 7.86 3.51 -7.87
CA VAL A 149 9.29 3.33 -7.53
C VAL A 149 10.16 4.55 -7.80
N HIS A 150 9.57 5.65 -8.22
CA HIS A 150 10.26 6.91 -8.43
C HIS A 150 10.03 7.91 -7.27
N VAL A 151 10.73 9.04 -7.31
CA VAL A 151 10.75 10.06 -6.24
C VAL A 151 9.37 10.47 -5.70
N GLU A 152 8.32 10.43 -6.50
CA GLU A 152 6.97 10.77 -6.05
C GLU A 152 6.39 9.78 -5.03
N CYS A 153 6.99 8.59 -4.86
CA CYS A 153 6.64 7.70 -3.75
C CYS A 153 7.30 8.12 -2.42
N GLY A 154 8.11 9.17 -2.42
CA GLY A 154 8.86 9.66 -1.28
C GLY A 154 10.21 8.97 -1.06
N ILE A 155 10.60 8.02 -1.92
CA ILE A 155 11.92 7.38 -1.89
C ILE A 155 12.78 7.98 -3.00
N PRO A 156 14.01 8.42 -2.71
CA PRO A 156 14.91 8.95 -3.72
C PRO A 156 15.10 7.99 -4.89
N GLU A 157 15.21 8.52 -6.10
CA GLU A 157 15.54 7.72 -7.26
C GLU A 157 16.86 6.97 -7.04
N ARG A 158 16.87 5.70 -7.45
CA ARG A 158 18.03 4.82 -7.32
C ARG A 158 18.45 4.51 -5.88
N ASP A 159 17.58 4.73 -4.90
CA ASP A 159 17.80 4.15 -3.57
C ASP A 159 17.55 2.63 -3.59
N TYR A 160 18.46 1.93 -4.27
CA TYR A 160 18.38 0.48 -4.41
C TYR A 160 18.42 -0.24 -3.08
N LYS A 161 19.12 0.33 -2.08
CA LYS A 161 19.21 -0.25 -0.74
C LYS A 161 17.86 -0.31 -0.04
N PHE A 162 17.02 0.73 -0.27
CA PHE A 162 15.64 0.73 0.20
C PHE A 162 14.88 -0.44 -0.40
N TRP A 163 14.90 -0.59 -1.73
CA TRP A 163 14.14 -1.62 -2.44
C TRP A 163 14.66 -3.04 -2.17
N GLU A 164 15.97 -3.24 -2.07
CA GLU A 164 16.57 -4.52 -1.63
C GLU A 164 16.06 -4.94 -0.25
N THR A 165 15.89 -3.98 0.65
CA THR A 165 15.34 -4.23 1.99
C THR A 165 13.84 -4.47 1.94
N TYR A 166 13.12 -3.62 1.22
CA TYR A 166 11.67 -3.64 1.13
C TYR A 166 11.12 -4.94 0.52
N PHE A 167 11.81 -5.54 -0.44
CA PHE A 167 11.36 -6.77 -1.10
C PHE A 167 11.67 -8.07 -0.33
N LYS A 168 12.39 -8.01 0.78
CA LYS A 168 12.70 -9.22 1.59
C LYS A 168 11.48 -10.05 1.99
N PRO A 169 10.33 -9.46 2.40
CA PRO A 169 9.13 -10.23 2.72
C PRO A 169 8.56 -11.01 1.53
N ILE A 170 8.63 -10.44 0.31
CA ILE A 170 8.16 -11.09 -0.91
C ILE A 170 8.98 -12.36 -1.17
N LYS A 171 10.30 -12.27 -1.05
CA LYS A 171 11.20 -13.42 -1.19
C LYS A 171 10.99 -14.49 -0.12
N LYS A 172 10.61 -14.08 1.09
CA LYS A 172 10.46 -14.98 2.25
C LYS A 172 9.14 -15.74 2.23
N ILE A 173 8.10 -15.15 1.67
CA ILE A 173 6.76 -15.72 1.71
C ILE A 173 6.67 -16.98 0.83
N LYS A 174 5.98 -18.02 1.31
CA LYS A 174 5.85 -19.30 0.61
C LYS A 174 4.71 -19.34 -0.42
N ARG A 175 4.42 -18.21 -1.05
CA ARG A 175 3.46 -18.09 -2.14
C ARG A 175 3.96 -17.12 -3.18
N GLU A 176 3.48 -17.28 -4.39
CA GLU A 176 3.80 -16.38 -5.49
C GLU A 176 3.15 -15.00 -5.26
N ILE A 177 3.92 -13.95 -5.50
CA ILE A 177 3.47 -12.56 -5.45
C ILE A 177 3.84 -11.90 -6.78
N ASN A 178 2.84 -11.45 -7.52
CA ASN A 178 3.05 -10.63 -8.71
C ASN A 178 3.53 -9.25 -8.30
N LEU A 179 4.56 -8.73 -8.93
CA LEU A 179 5.13 -7.43 -8.62
C LEU A 179 5.05 -6.53 -9.84
N ASP A 180 4.11 -5.59 -9.84
CA ASP A 180 3.97 -4.58 -10.88
C ASP A 180 4.69 -3.30 -10.44
N LEU A 181 5.64 -2.83 -11.23
CA LEU A 181 6.40 -1.63 -10.97
C LEU A 181 6.00 -0.53 -11.95
N HIS A 182 5.63 0.63 -11.43
CA HIS A 182 5.33 1.78 -12.28
C HIS A 182 6.57 2.19 -13.09
N ALA A 183 6.44 2.27 -14.42
CA ALA A 183 7.56 2.41 -15.36
C ALA A 183 8.40 3.68 -15.18
N LYS A 184 7.81 4.78 -14.66
CA LYS A 184 8.54 6.03 -14.44
C LYS A 184 9.66 5.83 -13.40
N GLY A 185 10.88 6.24 -13.75
CA GLY A 185 12.04 6.18 -12.85
C GLY A 185 12.64 4.79 -12.64
N ILE A 186 12.15 3.77 -13.37
CA ILE A 186 12.68 2.41 -13.28
C ILE A 186 13.93 2.25 -14.16
N ASP A 187 14.85 1.40 -13.72
CA ASP A 187 16.03 0.98 -14.48
C ASP A 187 16.29 -0.52 -14.32
N ASN A 188 17.22 -1.04 -15.14
CA ASN A 188 17.57 -2.46 -15.15
C ASN A 188 18.07 -2.97 -13.78
N ARG A 189 18.70 -2.13 -12.97
CA ARG A 189 19.18 -2.53 -11.65
C ARG A 189 18.02 -2.76 -10.70
N LEU A 190 17.02 -1.87 -10.73
CA LEU A 190 15.81 -2.01 -9.91
C LEU A 190 14.98 -3.24 -10.34
N ILE A 191 14.85 -3.46 -11.66
CA ILE A 191 14.20 -4.66 -12.20
C ILE A 191 14.90 -5.92 -11.69
N ASN A 192 16.24 -5.97 -11.74
CA ASN A 192 17.01 -7.11 -11.23
C ASN A 192 16.84 -7.32 -9.71
N ILE A 193 16.67 -6.25 -8.93
CA ILE A 193 16.37 -6.36 -7.49
C ILE A 193 14.98 -6.98 -7.30
N ALA A 194 13.98 -6.56 -8.06
CA ALA A 194 12.64 -7.11 -8.02
C ALA A 194 12.61 -8.60 -8.43
N LEU A 195 13.31 -8.96 -9.50
CA LEU A 195 13.42 -10.34 -9.99
C LEU A 195 14.12 -11.29 -9.00
N LYS A 196 14.94 -10.77 -8.09
CA LYS A 196 15.50 -11.56 -6.97
C LYS A 196 14.47 -11.87 -5.87
N ALA A 197 13.36 -11.15 -5.84
CA ALA A 197 12.31 -11.34 -4.85
C ALA A 197 11.17 -12.23 -5.36
N THR A 198 10.82 -12.11 -6.65
CA THR A 198 9.82 -12.95 -7.33
C THR A 198 10.14 -13.05 -8.82
N SER A 199 9.75 -14.17 -9.47
CA SER A 199 9.87 -14.34 -10.93
C SER A 199 8.82 -13.54 -11.71
N ASN A 200 7.73 -13.14 -11.07
CA ASN A 200 6.60 -12.45 -11.70
C ASN A 200 6.72 -10.94 -11.51
N VAL A 201 7.51 -10.30 -12.36
CA VAL A 201 7.70 -8.85 -12.40
C VAL A 201 7.16 -8.28 -13.69
N THR A 202 6.32 -7.25 -13.58
CA THR A 202 5.77 -6.45 -14.69
C THR A 202 6.22 -4.99 -14.54
N VAL A 203 6.44 -4.30 -15.65
CA VAL A 203 6.78 -2.88 -15.72
C VAL A 203 5.80 -2.17 -16.64
#